data_f68730741e72244e2e04b8fa492416db
#
_entry.id   f68730741e72244e2e04b8fa492416db
#
_cell.length_a   1.000
_cell.length_b   1.000
_cell.length_c   1.000
_cell.angle_alpha   90.00
_cell.angle_beta   90.00
_cell.angle_gamma   90.00
#
_symmetry.space_group_name_H-M   'P 1'
#
loop_
_entity.id
_entity.type
_entity.pdbx_description
1 polymer ?
#
loop_
_entity_poly.entity_id
_entity_poly.type
_entity_poly.pdbx_seq_one_letter_code
_entity_poly.pdbx_strand_id
1 'polypeptide(L)'
;MTLTMEAIYSKDLNAVLQYNANMANPNGNFTGPDSRPRYTSSGARSVDGSVREAMVLSNTKKGGSFSYSAILTKGFTKGFYGQLSYSFNYALDVSGNPGSQAASAWSNLASYRGNNNLLDPSVSQFSIPHRITAVVSKRFEYLNKSMATTISLFYEGSATGRYSHTYSNDMNNDGVTNDLLYIPATRQEAAIFFPNTAAGIADADIFWSYIEQDSYLKKRKGGYAEQYGGLFPWVHNIDMRFLQDFSVRTGNTKHTLQLSVDVLNFTNMLNRNWGNRNRLVYGNGRILRWVSNTGAGVPQFAVNTVSGQKPIKTFETSPTVSSTWGMQVGLRYFF
;
A
#
# COMPACT_ATOMS: atom_id res chain seq x y z
N MET A 1 22.52 11.55 -25.75
CA MET A 1 21.97 11.04 -24.48
C MET A 1 21.87 12.20 -23.53
N THR A 2 20.77 12.29 -22.78
CA THR A 2 20.53 13.34 -21.79
C THR A 2 20.23 12.68 -20.44
N LEU A 3 20.90 13.15 -19.39
CA LEU A 3 20.61 12.77 -18.01
C LEU A 3 19.92 13.96 -17.34
N THR A 4 18.73 13.75 -16.79
CA THR A 4 18.01 14.72 -15.98
C THR A 4 17.93 14.21 -14.56
N MET A 5 18.26 15.05 -13.59
CA MET A 5 18.16 14.76 -12.17
C MET A 5 17.33 15.85 -11.49
N GLU A 6 16.45 15.46 -10.60
CA GLU A 6 15.59 16.37 -9.84
C GLU A 6 15.51 15.91 -8.39
N ALA A 7 15.54 16.84 -7.46
CA ALA A 7 15.28 16.60 -6.04
C ALA A 7 14.30 17.64 -5.52
N ILE A 8 13.25 17.20 -4.87
CA ILE A 8 12.20 18.05 -4.31
C ILE A 8 12.06 17.73 -2.83
N TYR A 9 12.12 18.76 -2.00
CA TYR A 9 11.80 18.69 -0.58
C TYR A 9 10.57 19.57 -0.29
N SER A 10 9.61 19.03 0.44
CA SER A 10 8.42 19.76 0.88
C SER A 10 8.25 19.60 2.38
N LYS A 11 7.87 20.68 3.05
CA LYS A 11 7.54 20.70 4.48
C LYS A 11 6.11 21.16 4.65
N ASP A 12 5.34 20.40 5.45
CA ASP A 12 3.98 20.81 5.80
C ASP A 12 4.03 21.95 6.81
N LEU A 13 3.34 23.05 6.48
CA LEU A 13 3.21 24.21 7.36
C LEU A 13 1.83 24.28 8.01
N ASN A 14 0.78 23.89 7.27
CA ASN A 14 -0.62 23.92 7.69
C ASN A 14 -1.39 22.73 7.10
N ALA A 15 -0.84 21.50 7.22
CA ALA A 15 -1.55 20.31 6.79
C ALA A 15 -2.84 20.13 7.60
N VAL A 16 -3.89 19.66 6.93
CA VAL A 16 -5.20 19.44 7.56
C VAL A 16 -5.11 18.32 8.58
N LEU A 17 -5.69 18.57 9.75
CA LEU A 17 -5.84 17.61 10.83
C LEU A 17 -7.29 17.63 11.32
N GLN A 18 -7.89 16.45 11.48
CA GLN A 18 -9.19 16.27 12.11
C GLN A 18 -8.98 15.74 13.53
N TYR A 19 -9.75 16.26 14.47
CA TYR A 19 -9.84 15.68 15.81
C TYR A 19 -11.29 15.70 16.31
N ASN A 20 -11.63 14.77 17.19
CA ASN A 20 -12.93 14.68 17.83
C ASN A 20 -12.88 15.40 19.19
N ALA A 21 -13.50 16.58 19.27
CA ALA A 21 -13.52 17.38 20.50
C ALA A 21 -14.34 16.73 21.63
N ASN A 22 -15.23 15.76 21.30
CA ASN A 22 -15.98 14.97 22.28
C ASN A 22 -15.22 13.73 22.78
N MET A 23 -13.97 13.52 22.37
CA MET A 23 -13.17 12.39 22.81
C MET A 23 -12.46 12.71 24.13
N ALA A 24 -12.82 11.97 25.19
CA ALA A 24 -12.13 12.06 26.49
C ALA A 24 -10.74 11.38 26.42
N ASN A 25 -9.90 11.62 27.41
CA ASN A 25 -8.66 10.88 27.55
C ASN A 25 -8.90 9.43 28.01
N PRO A 26 -8.10 8.46 27.60
CA PRO A 26 -8.16 7.11 28.14
C PRO A 26 -8.09 7.09 29.67
N ASN A 27 -8.90 6.26 30.30
CA ASN A 27 -9.04 6.21 31.77
C ASN A 27 -8.43 4.93 32.38
N GLY A 28 -7.66 4.18 31.59
CA GLY A 28 -6.92 2.98 32.04
C GLY A 28 -5.93 2.51 31.00
N ASN A 29 -5.13 1.52 31.36
CA ASN A 29 -4.20 0.84 30.46
C ASN A 29 -4.48 -0.68 30.51
N PHE A 30 -4.05 -1.39 29.48
CA PHE A 30 -3.86 -2.82 29.59
C PHE A 30 -2.66 -3.13 30.46
N THR A 31 -2.54 -4.35 30.94
CA THR A 31 -1.38 -4.86 31.68
C THR A 31 -0.61 -5.84 30.79
N GLY A 32 0.62 -6.15 31.20
CA GLY A 32 1.52 -6.99 30.43
C GLY A 32 2.30 -6.26 29.35
N PRO A 33 2.83 -6.97 28.35
CA PRO A 33 3.72 -6.39 27.34
C PRO A 33 3.04 -5.32 26.48
N ASP A 34 1.80 -5.52 26.08
CA ASP A 34 0.97 -4.50 25.41
C ASP A 34 0.25 -3.65 26.47
N SER A 35 0.91 -2.62 26.94
CA SER A 35 0.41 -1.72 27.99
C SER A 35 -0.27 -0.47 27.46
N ARG A 36 -0.82 -0.52 26.21
CA ARG A 36 -1.47 0.65 25.60
C ARG A 36 -2.63 1.19 26.43
N PRO A 37 -2.91 2.50 26.29
CA PRO A 37 -4.09 3.11 26.90
C PRO A 37 -5.39 2.51 26.34
N ARG A 38 -6.40 2.45 27.20
CA ARG A 38 -7.75 1.99 26.85
C ARG A 38 -8.84 2.74 27.60
N TYR A 39 -10.07 2.57 27.14
CA TYR A 39 -11.25 2.99 27.93
C TYR A 39 -11.81 1.77 28.64
N THR A 40 -12.12 1.92 29.93
CA THR A 40 -12.68 0.83 30.76
C THR A 40 -14.13 0.51 30.43
N SER A 41 -14.84 1.46 29.78
CA SER A 41 -16.19 1.26 29.24
C SER A 41 -16.38 2.15 28.01
N SER A 42 -17.36 1.83 27.17
CA SER A 42 -17.70 2.62 25.99
C SER A 42 -18.18 4.06 26.33
N GLY A 43 -18.79 4.25 27.50
CA GLY A 43 -19.20 5.57 27.97
C GLY A 43 -18.04 6.45 28.41
N ALA A 44 -16.92 5.87 28.81
CA ALA A 44 -15.75 6.60 29.28
C ALA A 44 -14.99 7.37 28.17
N ARG A 45 -15.24 7.04 26.90
CA ARG A 45 -14.56 7.67 25.75
C ARG A 45 -15.13 9.03 25.35
N SER A 46 -16.34 9.38 25.81
CA SER A 46 -17.00 10.63 25.45
C SER A 46 -16.96 11.63 26.61
N VAL A 47 -16.70 12.90 26.31
CA VAL A 47 -16.82 14.00 27.25
C VAL A 47 -18.30 14.24 27.59
N ASP A 48 -19.16 14.21 26.58
CA ASP A 48 -20.62 14.28 26.70
C ASP A 48 -21.24 13.05 26.01
N GLY A 49 -21.94 12.21 26.78
CA GLY A 49 -22.56 11.00 26.28
C GLY A 49 -23.77 11.23 25.34
N SER A 50 -24.34 12.43 25.31
CA SER A 50 -25.42 12.80 24.38
C SER A 50 -24.91 13.20 22.99
N VAL A 51 -23.61 13.50 22.86
CA VAL A 51 -22.95 13.86 21.61
C VAL A 51 -22.17 12.67 21.10
N ARG A 52 -22.45 12.21 19.89
CA ARG A 52 -21.72 11.08 19.30
C ARG A 52 -20.30 11.48 18.92
N GLU A 53 -20.15 12.53 18.14
CA GLU A 53 -18.89 13.00 17.60
C GLU A 53 -18.93 14.52 17.40
N ALA A 54 -17.88 15.22 17.79
CA ALA A 54 -17.72 16.65 17.57
C ALA A 54 -16.43 16.91 16.77
N MET A 55 -16.52 16.72 15.44
CA MET A 55 -15.36 16.81 14.57
C MET A 55 -14.94 18.26 14.33
N VAL A 56 -13.67 18.54 14.59
CA VAL A 56 -13.05 19.84 14.40
C VAL A 56 -11.91 19.71 13.38
N LEU A 57 -11.88 20.63 12.42
CA LEU A 57 -10.78 20.81 11.50
C LEU A 57 -9.73 21.74 12.11
N SER A 58 -8.49 21.34 12.03
CA SER A 58 -7.33 22.06 12.53
C SER A 58 -6.16 21.93 11.57
N ASN A 59 -5.01 22.48 11.96
CA ASN A 59 -3.79 22.42 11.18
C ASN A 59 -2.64 21.83 11.98
N THR A 60 -1.71 21.19 11.28
CA THR A 60 -0.46 20.67 11.84
C THR A 60 0.73 21.06 10.99
N LYS A 61 1.89 21.26 11.64
CA LYS A 61 3.20 21.46 10.99
C LYS A 61 4.01 20.17 10.89
N LYS A 62 3.42 19.05 11.34
CA LYS A 62 4.05 17.74 11.33
C LYS A 62 3.83 17.09 9.97
N GLY A 63 4.92 16.69 9.31
CA GLY A 63 4.87 16.06 8.00
C GLY A 63 5.78 16.74 6.98
N GLY A 64 5.85 16.16 5.81
CA GLY A 64 6.66 16.60 4.70
C GLY A 64 7.10 15.46 3.80
N SER A 65 7.73 15.77 2.68
CA SER A 65 8.19 14.77 1.73
C SER A 65 9.55 15.12 1.14
N PHE A 66 10.24 14.08 0.72
CA PHE A 66 11.43 14.16 -0.11
C PHE A 66 11.28 13.23 -1.30
N SER A 67 11.50 13.74 -2.50
CA SER A 67 11.56 12.94 -3.72
C SER A 67 12.84 13.22 -4.48
N TYR A 68 13.35 12.20 -5.13
CA TYR A 68 14.48 12.26 -6.04
C TYR A 68 14.15 11.47 -7.30
N SER A 69 14.50 12.01 -8.47
CA SER A 69 14.38 11.31 -9.74
C SER A 69 15.63 11.46 -10.59
N ALA A 70 15.97 10.41 -11.33
CA ALA A 70 17.01 10.40 -12.34
C ALA A 70 16.47 9.76 -13.62
N ILE A 71 16.58 10.48 -14.75
CA ILE A 71 16.04 10.06 -16.04
C ILE A 71 17.16 10.12 -17.06
N LEU A 72 17.49 8.96 -17.64
CA LEU A 72 18.43 8.84 -18.75
C LEU A 72 17.65 8.64 -20.04
N THR A 73 17.77 9.56 -20.98
CA THR A 73 17.07 9.51 -22.26
C THR A 73 18.05 9.45 -23.42
N LYS A 74 17.86 8.51 -24.33
CA LYS A 74 18.42 8.50 -25.66
C LYS A 74 17.31 8.86 -26.65
N GLY A 75 17.37 10.06 -27.20
CA GLY A 75 16.44 10.54 -28.22
C GLY A 75 16.46 9.65 -29.47
N PHE A 76 15.41 9.74 -30.25
CA PHE A 76 15.19 8.92 -31.43
C PHE A 76 16.30 9.11 -32.45
N THR A 77 17.08 8.07 -32.69
CA THR A 77 18.23 8.10 -33.62
C THR A 77 18.32 6.75 -34.34
N LYS A 78 18.38 6.75 -35.65
CA LYS A 78 18.44 5.55 -36.51
C LYS A 78 17.33 4.55 -36.14
N GLY A 79 16.12 5.05 -35.91
CA GLY A 79 14.96 4.23 -35.54
C GLY A 79 14.95 3.72 -34.09
N PHE A 80 15.88 4.11 -33.23
CA PHE A 80 15.96 3.65 -31.84
C PHE A 80 15.68 4.81 -30.87
N TYR A 81 14.86 4.55 -29.86
CA TYR A 81 14.58 5.39 -28.69
C TYR A 81 14.75 4.57 -27.41
N GLY A 82 15.27 5.16 -26.36
CA GLY A 82 15.38 4.53 -25.05
C GLY A 82 15.29 5.54 -23.93
N GLN A 83 14.62 5.19 -22.86
CA GLN A 83 14.56 5.93 -21.62
C GLN A 83 14.59 4.97 -20.43
N LEU A 84 15.37 5.33 -19.43
CA LEU A 84 15.40 4.65 -18.13
C LEU A 84 15.21 5.71 -17.05
N SER A 85 14.28 5.49 -16.14
CA SER A 85 14.11 6.37 -14.99
C SER A 85 14.08 5.59 -13.68
N TYR A 86 14.63 6.22 -12.66
CA TYR A 86 14.52 5.80 -11.27
C TYR A 86 13.95 6.95 -10.47
N SER A 87 13.02 6.64 -9.58
CA SER A 87 12.51 7.59 -8.60
C SER A 87 12.53 7.02 -7.20
N PHE A 88 12.87 7.87 -6.26
CA PHE A 88 12.76 7.64 -4.83
C PHE A 88 11.75 8.63 -4.24
N ASN A 89 10.87 8.15 -3.35
CA ASN A 89 9.94 9.01 -2.62
C ASN A 89 9.82 8.56 -1.16
N TYR A 90 9.94 9.51 -0.25
CA TYR A 90 9.67 9.32 1.16
C TYR A 90 8.81 10.46 1.66
N ALA A 91 7.66 10.16 2.23
CA ALA A 91 6.73 11.15 2.77
C ALA A 91 6.23 10.71 4.14
N LEU A 92 6.13 11.68 5.05
CA LEU A 92 5.50 11.54 6.36
C LEU A 92 4.30 12.47 6.42
N ASP A 93 3.19 11.97 6.94
CA ASP A 93 2.02 12.78 7.29
C ASP A 93 1.43 12.35 8.64
N VAL A 94 0.58 13.18 9.21
CA VAL A 94 -0.20 12.83 10.42
C VAL A 94 -1.54 12.26 10.01
N SER A 95 -2.11 12.79 8.92
CA SER A 95 -3.39 12.35 8.37
C SER A 95 -3.37 12.50 6.85
N GLY A 96 -3.37 11.38 6.14
CA GLY A 96 -3.54 11.35 4.69
C GLY A 96 -4.98 11.56 4.23
N ASN A 97 -5.88 12.01 5.09
CA ASN A 97 -7.33 12.12 4.86
C ASN A 97 -7.95 10.83 4.29
N PRO A 98 -7.88 9.70 4.99
CA PRO A 98 -8.32 8.40 4.46
C PRO A 98 -9.83 8.21 4.48
N GLY A 99 -10.62 9.25 4.25
CA GLY A 99 -12.07 9.23 4.27
C GLY A 99 -12.69 10.40 3.49
N SER A 100 -13.96 10.25 3.12
CA SER A 100 -14.73 11.27 2.37
C SER A 100 -15.37 12.33 3.28
N GLN A 101 -15.38 12.11 4.59
CA GLN A 101 -15.94 12.99 5.61
C GLN A 101 -14.94 13.14 6.76
N ALA A 102 -15.01 14.23 7.53
CA ALA A 102 -14.08 14.48 8.65
C ALA A 102 -14.09 13.34 9.68
N ALA A 103 -15.27 12.79 10.01
CA ALA A 103 -15.39 11.66 10.92
C ALA A 103 -14.70 10.40 10.39
N SER A 104 -14.91 10.05 9.11
CA SER A 104 -14.24 8.89 8.51
C SER A 104 -12.74 9.11 8.30
N ALA A 105 -12.32 10.32 7.97
CA ALA A 105 -10.90 10.66 7.89
C ALA A 105 -10.18 10.50 9.24
N TRP A 106 -10.85 10.86 10.34
CA TRP A 106 -10.34 10.67 11.69
C TRP A 106 -10.39 9.19 12.13
N SER A 107 -11.50 8.49 11.92
CA SER A 107 -11.68 7.12 12.40
C SER A 107 -10.89 6.07 11.60
N ASN A 108 -10.50 6.37 10.37
CA ASN A 108 -9.70 5.47 9.53
C ASN A 108 -8.19 5.56 9.81
N LEU A 109 -7.74 6.48 10.66
CA LEU A 109 -6.35 6.55 11.09
C LEU A 109 -6.03 5.43 12.06
N ALA A 110 -4.87 4.82 11.93
CA ALA A 110 -4.46 3.73 12.79
C ALA A 110 -3.51 4.24 13.90
N SER A 111 -3.79 3.85 15.15
CA SER A 111 -3.03 4.29 16.32
C SER A 111 -2.89 3.18 17.36
N TYR A 112 -1.87 3.27 18.20
CA TYR A 112 -1.74 2.46 19.43
C TYR A 112 -1.92 3.30 20.69
N ARG A 113 -2.15 4.61 20.55
CA ARG A 113 -2.20 5.55 21.68
C ARG A 113 -3.55 5.59 22.40
N GLY A 114 -4.50 4.74 21.99
CA GLY A 114 -5.84 4.66 22.59
C GLY A 114 -6.73 5.86 22.34
N ASN A 115 -6.28 6.80 21.50
CA ASN A 115 -7.05 8.00 21.12
C ASN A 115 -6.53 8.53 19.79
N ASN A 116 -7.40 8.55 18.76
CA ASN A 116 -7.05 9.06 17.43
C ASN A 116 -6.85 10.59 17.35
N ASN A 117 -7.03 11.32 18.46
CA ASN A 117 -6.57 12.71 18.54
C ASN A 117 -5.06 12.81 18.81
N LEU A 118 -4.42 11.72 19.29
CA LEU A 118 -3.00 11.66 19.67
C LEU A 118 -2.17 10.95 18.59
N LEU A 119 -1.99 11.60 17.45
CA LEU A 119 -1.28 11.04 16.31
C LEU A 119 0.14 11.60 16.19
N ASP A 120 1.07 10.71 15.87
CA ASP A 120 2.42 11.05 15.43
C ASP A 120 2.51 10.96 13.91
N PRO A 121 3.46 11.70 13.29
CA PRO A 121 3.75 11.50 11.89
C PRO A 121 4.12 10.06 11.60
N SER A 122 3.49 9.48 10.61
CA SER A 122 3.78 8.14 10.10
C SER A 122 4.09 8.20 8.60
N VAL A 123 4.54 7.09 8.05
CA VAL A 123 4.78 7.04 6.61
C VAL A 123 3.45 7.22 5.87
N SER A 124 3.45 8.13 4.89
CA SER A 124 2.27 8.39 4.08
C SER A 124 1.87 7.14 3.28
N GLN A 125 0.56 6.88 3.17
CA GLN A 125 0.04 5.78 2.34
C GLN A 125 0.46 5.90 0.86
N PHE A 126 0.78 7.10 0.39
CA PHE A 126 1.20 7.39 -1.00
C PHE A 126 2.71 7.30 -1.19
N SER A 127 3.49 7.10 -0.12
CA SER A 127 4.95 7.03 -0.19
C SER A 127 5.40 5.66 -0.70
N ILE A 128 5.65 5.56 -2.00
CA ILE A 128 6.27 4.38 -2.62
C ILE A 128 7.77 4.67 -2.76
N PRO A 129 8.64 3.98 -1.97
CA PRO A 129 10.03 4.41 -1.83
C PRO A 129 10.85 4.29 -3.10
N HIS A 130 10.58 3.31 -3.95
CA HIS A 130 11.38 3.07 -5.14
C HIS A 130 10.49 2.69 -6.31
N ARG A 131 10.75 3.30 -7.47
CA ARG A 131 10.12 2.97 -8.75
C ARG A 131 11.15 3.04 -9.87
N ILE A 132 11.16 2.04 -10.72
CA ILE A 132 11.97 1.99 -11.93
C ILE A 132 11.03 1.91 -13.12
N THR A 133 11.23 2.76 -14.12
CA THR A 133 10.54 2.63 -15.41
C THR A 133 11.54 2.65 -16.55
N ALA A 134 11.28 1.88 -17.60
CA ALA A 134 12.10 1.89 -18.81
C ALA A 134 11.19 1.80 -20.05
N VAL A 135 11.61 2.51 -21.09
CA VAL A 135 11.00 2.45 -22.41
C VAL A 135 12.09 2.15 -23.41
N VAL A 136 11.87 1.18 -24.26
CA VAL A 136 12.71 0.90 -25.44
C VAL A 136 11.82 0.80 -26.65
N SER A 137 12.14 1.52 -27.72
CA SER A 137 11.39 1.47 -28.97
C SER A 137 12.35 1.38 -30.15
N LYS A 138 12.02 0.51 -31.10
CA LYS A 138 12.75 0.36 -32.36
C LYS A 138 11.78 0.39 -33.51
N ARG A 139 12.05 1.30 -34.46
CA ARG A 139 11.38 1.42 -35.76
C ARG A 139 12.26 0.87 -36.85
N PHE A 140 11.71 0.02 -37.66
CA PHE A 140 12.33 -0.56 -38.86
C PHE A 140 11.56 -0.05 -40.06
N GLU A 141 12.24 0.65 -40.98
CA GLU A 141 11.67 1.10 -42.26
C GLU A 141 12.18 0.22 -43.40
N TYR A 142 11.30 -0.20 -44.27
CA TYR A 142 11.62 -1.08 -45.39
C TYR A 142 10.70 -0.79 -46.60
N LEU A 143 10.95 -1.43 -47.73
CA LEU A 143 10.25 -1.22 -49.01
C LEU A 143 10.22 0.30 -49.39
N ASN A 144 11.41 0.91 -49.47
CA ASN A 144 11.55 2.37 -49.76
C ASN A 144 10.70 3.25 -48.83
N LYS A 145 10.57 2.89 -47.56
CA LYS A 145 9.78 3.59 -46.52
C LYS A 145 8.28 3.57 -46.76
N SER A 146 7.79 2.72 -47.66
CA SER A 146 6.34 2.47 -47.79
C SER A 146 5.80 1.63 -46.65
N MET A 147 6.63 0.90 -45.96
CA MET A 147 6.28 0.13 -44.76
C MET A 147 7.24 0.43 -43.59
N ALA A 148 6.68 0.41 -42.39
CA ALA A 148 7.48 0.49 -41.17
C ALA A 148 6.87 -0.31 -40.04
N THR A 149 7.72 -1.06 -39.35
CA THR A 149 7.36 -1.77 -38.12
C THR A 149 7.98 -1.07 -36.92
N THR A 150 7.19 -0.77 -35.88
CA THR A 150 7.72 -0.28 -34.62
C THR A 150 7.37 -1.24 -33.50
N ILE A 151 8.38 -1.65 -32.73
CA ILE A 151 8.22 -2.47 -31.54
C ILE A 151 8.66 -1.61 -30.35
N SER A 152 7.78 -1.50 -29.34
CA SER A 152 8.08 -0.77 -28.11
C SER A 152 7.80 -1.65 -26.91
N LEU A 153 8.69 -1.60 -25.91
CA LEU A 153 8.51 -2.25 -24.62
C LEU A 153 8.52 -1.15 -23.55
N PHE A 154 7.57 -1.22 -22.65
CA PHE A 154 7.52 -0.42 -21.44
C PHE A 154 7.64 -1.34 -20.24
N TYR A 155 8.60 -1.05 -19.37
CA TYR A 155 8.80 -1.75 -18.10
C TYR A 155 8.49 -0.84 -16.94
N GLU A 156 7.80 -1.36 -15.93
CA GLU A 156 7.62 -0.74 -14.62
C GLU A 156 7.90 -1.76 -13.51
N GLY A 157 8.75 -1.36 -12.55
CA GLY A 157 9.02 -2.11 -11.33
C GLY A 157 8.83 -1.21 -10.12
N SER A 158 7.89 -1.57 -9.23
CA SER A 158 7.64 -0.85 -7.97
C SER A 158 6.82 -1.70 -7.00
N ALA A 159 6.82 -1.31 -5.72
CA ALA A 159 5.81 -1.79 -4.78
C ALA A 159 4.43 -1.20 -5.15
N THR A 160 3.36 -1.96 -4.89
CA THR A 160 2.01 -1.58 -5.35
C THR A 160 1.21 -0.77 -4.34
N GLY A 161 1.74 -0.53 -3.15
CA GLY A 161 1.08 0.25 -2.10
C GLY A 161 1.65 -0.04 -0.73
N ARG A 162 1.03 0.58 0.27
CA ARG A 162 1.35 0.40 1.69
C ARG A 162 0.14 -0.12 2.46
N TYR A 163 0.39 -0.72 3.60
CA TYR A 163 -0.64 -1.24 4.50
C TYR A 163 -0.21 -1.13 5.96
N SER A 164 -1.18 -1.24 6.86
CA SER A 164 -0.97 -1.32 8.30
C SER A 164 -1.34 -2.72 8.80
N HIS A 165 -0.71 -3.17 9.87
CA HIS A 165 -1.21 -4.31 10.64
C HIS A 165 -2.02 -3.78 11.81
N THR A 166 -3.31 -4.14 11.87
CA THR A 166 -4.25 -3.72 12.91
C THR A 166 -5.03 -4.91 13.47
N TYR A 167 -5.67 -4.71 14.60
CA TYR A 167 -6.68 -5.65 15.08
C TYR A 167 -7.98 -5.53 14.27
N SER A 168 -8.80 -6.58 14.25
CA SER A 168 -10.02 -6.60 13.45
C SER A 168 -11.23 -5.96 14.14
N ASN A 169 -11.13 -5.67 15.41
CA ASN A 169 -12.16 -5.02 16.22
C ASN A 169 -11.54 -3.98 17.15
N ASP A 170 -12.39 -3.13 17.72
CA ASP A 170 -12.02 -2.13 18.72
C ASP A 170 -11.54 -2.87 19.99
N MET A 171 -10.23 -2.93 20.19
CA MET A 171 -9.65 -3.66 21.32
C MET A 171 -9.51 -2.80 22.58
N ASN A 172 -9.34 -1.49 22.41
CA ASN A 172 -9.08 -0.54 23.48
C ASN A 172 -10.32 0.27 23.87
N ASN A 173 -11.47 -0.02 23.20
CA ASN A 173 -12.78 0.57 23.45
C ASN A 173 -12.86 2.08 23.17
N ASP A 174 -12.05 2.56 22.22
CA ASP A 174 -12.04 3.97 21.79
C ASP A 174 -13.12 4.31 20.73
N GLY A 175 -13.81 3.29 20.21
CA GLY A 175 -14.88 3.42 19.23
C GLY A 175 -14.46 3.29 17.78
N VAL A 176 -13.17 3.04 17.53
CA VAL A 176 -12.63 2.77 16.18
C VAL A 176 -11.99 1.38 16.11
N THR A 177 -11.81 0.85 14.92
CA THR A 177 -11.30 -0.52 14.71
C THR A 177 -9.93 -0.57 14.05
N ASN A 178 -9.14 0.47 14.19
CA ASN A 178 -7.83 0.61 13.55
C ASN A 178 -6.68 0.63 14.55
N ASP A 179 -6.81 -0.11 15.66
CA ASP A 179 -5.73 -0.29 16.61
C ASP A 179 -4.53 -0.99 15.98
N LEU A 180 -3.36 -0.37 16.02
CA LEU A 180 -2.12 -0.94 15.50
C LEU A 180 -1.71 -2.18 16.31
N LEU A 181 -1.27 -3.20 15.60
CA LEU A 181 -0.86 -4.48 16.17
C LEU A 181 0.37 -4.32 17.07
N TYR A 182 0.33 -4.87 18.26
CA TYR A 182 1.52 -5.10 19.08
C TYR A 182 2.24 -6.37 18.61
N ILE A 183 3.56 -6.30 18.48
CA ILE A 183 4.40 -7.38 17.95
C ILE A 183 5.25 -7.92 19.11
N PRO A 184 4.94 -9.10 19.65
CA PRO A 184 5.70 -9.66 20.77
C PRO A 184 7.18 -9.80 20.47
N ALA A 185 8.03 -9.60 21.50
CA ALA A 185 9.47 -9.75 21.36
C ALA A 185 9.91 -11.22 21.22
N THR A 186 9.17 -12.13 21.88
CA THR A 186 9.49 -13.58 21.91
C THR A 186 8.23 -14.43 21.74
N ARG A 187 8.44 -15.73 21.44
CA ARG A 187 7.33 -16.70 21.38
C ARG A 187 6.62 -16.86 22.73
N GLN A 188 7.37 -16.79 23.84
CA GLN A 188 6.82 -16.85 25.19
C GLN A 188 5.94 -15.64 25.50
N GLU A 189 6.37 -14.45 25.08
CA GLU A 189 5.57 -13.24 25.20
C GLU A 189 4.31 -13.31 24.36
N ALA A 190 4.39 -13.83 23.13
CA ALA A 190 3.21 -14.04 22.28
C ALA A 190 2.16 -14.91 22.98
N ALA A 191 2.58 -15.97 23.71
CA ALA A 191 1.67 -16.86 24.40
C ALA A 191 0.84 -16.18 25.50
N ILE A 192 1.34 -15.10 26.10
CA ILE A 192 0.64 -14.35 27.17
C ILE A 192 -0.69 -13.77 26.63
N PHE A 193 -0.75 -13.46 25.37
CA PHE A 193 -1.89 -12.83 24.71
C PHE A 193 -2.98 -13.82 24.25
N PHE A 194 -2.84 -15.10 24.54
CA PHE A 194 -3.83 -16.10 24.13
C PHE A 194 -4.31 -16.90 25.35
N PRO A 195 -5.58 -17.33 25.35
CA PRO A 195 -6.12 -18.19 26.43
C PRO A 195 -5.28 -19.47 26.59
N ASN A 196 -5.07 -19.90 27.83
CA ASN A 196 -4.37 -21.16 28.13
C ASN A 196 -5.27 -22.36 27.85
N THR A 197 -5.67 -22.56 26.60
CA THR A 197 -6.47 -23.67 26.08
C THR A 197 -5.75 -24.24 24.87
N ALA A 198 -6.09 -25.45 24.44
CA ALA A 198 -5.50 -26.05 23.24
C ALA A 198 -5.62 -25.14 21.99
N ALA A 199 -6.79 -24.49 21.82
CA ALA A 199 -7.03 -23.54 20.72
C ALA A 199 -6.18 -22.27 20.86
N GLY A 200 -6.06 -21.70 22.05
CA GLY A 200 -5.25 -20.51 22.29
C GLY A 200 -3.75 -20.76 22.10
N ILE A 201 -3.26 -21.93 22.56
CA ILE A 201 -1.86 -22.34 22.32
C ILE A 201 -1.58 -22.45 20.82
N ALA A 202 -2.49 -23.10 20.06
CA ALA A 202 -2.38 -23.20 18.61
C ALA A 202 -2.40 -21.81 17.93
N ASP A 203 -3.26 -20.89 18.37
CA ASP A 203 -3.34 -19.53 17.86
C ASP A 203 -2.05 -18.74 18.14
N ALA A 204 -1.45 -18.92 19.33
CA ALA A 204 -0.17 -18.32 19.67
C ALA A 204 0.96 -18.81 18.74
N ASP A 205 1.00 -20.10 18.39
CA ASP A 205 1.98 -20.67 17.46
C ASP A 205 1.79 -20.16 16.04
N ILE A 206 0.55 -20.06 15.59
CA ILE A 206 0.19 -19.50 14.27
C ILE A 206 0.61 -18.03 14.21
N PHE A 207 0.27 -17.24 15.23
CA PHE A 207 0.63 -15.82 15.27
C PHE A 207 2.14 -15.60 15.29
N TRP A 208 2.88 -16.36 16.10
CA TRP A 208 4.34 -16.28 16.11
C TRP A 208 4.93 -16.65 14.75
N SER A 209 4.47 -17.73 14.13
CA SER A 209 4.90 -18.16 12.79
C SER A 209 4.57 -17.10 11.73
N TYR A 210 3.44 -16.41 11.87
CA TYR A 210 3.08 -15.29 11.00
C TYR A 210 4.05 -14.12 11.15
N ILE A 211 4.46 -13.76 12.38
CA ILE A 211 5.47 -12.73 12.63
C ILE A 211 6.82 -13.12 12.00
N GLU A 212 7.25 -14.37 12.16
CA GLU A 212 8.56 -14.83 11.67
C GLU A 212 8.67 -14.85 10.15
N GLN A 213 7.59 -15.13 9.43
CA GLN A 213 7.59 -15.12 7.97
C GLN A 213 7.43 -13.72 7.36
N ASP A 214 6.83 -12.77 8.10
CA ASP A 214 6.60 -11.41 7.60
C ASP A 214 7.85 -10.53 7.78
N SER A 215 8.38 -10.02 6.68
CA SER A 215 9.62 -9.24 6.68
C SER A 215 9.52 -7.89 7.40
N TYR A 216 8.32 -7.32 7.52
CA TYR A 216 8.06 -6.08 8.26
C TYR A 216 7.92 -6.37 9.75
N LEU A 217 7.03 -7.29 10.15
CA LEU A 217 6.77 -7.62 11.55
C LEU A 217 8.01 -8.17 12.25
N LYS A 218 8.76 -9.05 11.59
CA LYS A 218 9.98 -9.66 12.13
C LYS A 218 11.02 -8.64 12.61
N LYS A 219 11.08 -7.48 11.96
CA LYS A 219 12.01 -6.39 12.30
C LYS A 219 11.53 -5.48 13.43
N ARG A 220 10.28 -5.64 13.90
CA ARG A 220 9.62 -4.75 14.87
C ARG A 220 9.17 -5.46 16.14
N LYS A 221 9.76 -6.60 16.44
CA LYS A 221 9.50 -7.35 17.67
C LYS A 221 9.72 -6.52 18.92
N GLY A 222 8.83 -6.64 19.89
CA GLY A 222 8.83 -5.86 21.13
C GLY A 222 8.28 -4.44 20.98
N GLY A 223 7.49 -4.16 19.92
CA GLY A 223 6.93 -2.84 19.68
C GLY A 223 5.60 -2.89 18.91
N TYR A 224 5.15 -1.74 18.44
CA TYR A 224 3.92 -1.62 17.69
C TYR A 224 4.18 -1.56 16.19
N ALA A 225 3.23 -2.06 15.41
CA ALA A 225 3.17 -1.77 14.00
C ALA A 225 2.96 -0.26 13.80
N GLU A 226 3.40 0.25 12.66
CA GLU A 226 3.24 1.65 12.26
C GLU A 226 2.10 1.78 11.25
N GLN A 227 1.42 2.91 11.30
CA GLN A 227 0.46 3.25 10.24
C GLN A 227 1.19 3.28 8.90
N TYR A 228 0.66 2.54 7.91
CA TYR A 228 1.25 2.36 6.58
C TYR A 228 2.72 1.91 6.57
N GLY A 229 3.19 1.28 7.66
CA GLY A 229 4.58 0.79 7.79
C GLY A 229 4.89 -0.39 6.87
N GLY A 230 3.91 -1.25 6.57
CA GLY A 230 4.06 -2.37 5.65
C GLY A 230 4.09 -1.90 4.18
N LEU A 231 4.85 -2.59 3.35
CA LEU A 231 4.98 -2.34 1.92
C LEU A 231 4.64 -3.62 1.15
N PHE A 232 3.74 -3.52 0.17
CA PHE A 232 3.45 -4.66 -0.71
C PHE A 232 4.70 -5.07 -1.50
N PRO A 233 4.84 -6.35 -1.87
CA PRO A 233 5.92 -6.81 -2.71
C PRO A 233 6.00 -6.04 -4.03
N TRP A 234 7.20 -5.98 -4.59
CA TRP A 234 7.42 -5.43 -5.92
C TRP A 234 6.65 -6.22 -6.96
N VAL A 235 6.11 -5.49 -7.93
CA VAL A 235 5.57 -6.05 -9.17
C VAL A 235 6.43 -5.53 -10.31
N HIS A 236 6.80 -6.44 -11.20
CA HIS A 236 7.54 -6.17 -12.42
C HIS A 236 6.58 -6.39 -13.58
N ASN A 237 6.23 -5.32 -14.28
CA ASN A 237 5.30 -5.34 -15.41
C ASN A 237 6.02 -4.95 -16.69
N ILE A 238 5.73 -5.64 -17.79
CA ILE A 238 6.18 -5.26 -19.13
C ILE A 238 4.95 -5.19 -20.04
N ASP A 239 4.75 -4.03 -20.64
CA ASP A 239 3.77 -3.86 -21.71
C ASP A 239 4.49 -3.80 -23.05
N MET A 240 3.85 -4.34 -24.09
CA MET A 240 4.39 -4.37 -25.45
C MET A 240 3.43 -3.66 -26.40
N ARG A 241 4.00 -2.82 -27.26
CA ARG A 241 3.28 -2.22 -28.39
C ARG A 241 3.94 -2.61 -29.69
N PHE A 242 3.15 -3.10 -30.62
CA PHE A 242 3.51 -3.34 -32.01
C PHE A 242 2.72 -2.42 -32.92
N LEU A 243 3.41 -1.68 -33.80
CA LEU A 243 2.80 -0.84 -34.81
C LEU A 243 3.28 -1.29 -36.20
N GLN A 244 2.36 -1.43 -37.15
CA GLN A 244 2.67 -1.68 -38.55
C GLN A 244 2.07 -0.58 -39.41
N ASP A 245 2.93 0.21 -40.06
CA ASP A 245 2.53 1.25 -41.00
C ASP A 245 2.57 0.72 -42.44
N PHE A 246 1.52 1.02 -43.21
CA PHE A 246 1.45 0.84 -44.63
C PHE A 246 1.20 2.21 -45.26
N SER A 247 2.19 2.71 -46.01
CA SER A 247 2.13 4.05 -46.57
C SER A 247 2.15 4.03 -48.11
N VAL A 248 1.32 4.86 -48.71
CA VAL A 248 1.31 5.13 -50.15
C VAL A 248 1.28 6.64 -50.35
N ARG A 249 1.94 7.12 -51.42
CA ARG A 249 1.92 8.55 -51.79
C ARG A 249 1.06 8.69 -53.04
N THR A 250 0.07 9.60 -52.97
CA THR A 250 -0.76 9.97 -54.10
C THR A 250 -0.61 11.47 -54.33
N GLY A 251 0.10 11.85 -55.41
CA GLY A 251 0.51 13.22 -55.60
C GLY A 251 1.42 13.71 -54.46
N ASN A 252 1.05 14.81 -53.81
CA ASN A 252 1.81 15.40 -52.72
C ASN A 252 1.39 14.88 -51.33
N THR A 253 0.32 14.09 -51.25
CA THR A 253 -0.23 13.59 -50.00
C THR A 253 0.29 12.16 -49.71
N LYS A 254 0.75 11.97 -48.45
CA LYS A 254 1.13 10.65 -47.92
C LYS A 254 -0.05 10.08 -47.13
N HIS A 255 -0.59 8.97 -47.60
CA HIS A 255 -1.62 8.20 -46.90
C HIS A 255 -0.95 7.07 -46.13
N THR A 256 -1.30 6.90 -44.85
CA THR A 256 -0.75 5.82 -44.02
C THR A 256 -1.86 5.12 -43.26
N LEU A 257 -1.96 3.82 -43.48
CA LEU A 257 -2.78 2.93 -42.64
C LEU A 257 -1.86 2.31 -41.57
N GLN A 258 -2.19 2.50 -40.30
CA GLN A 258 -1.43 1.95 -39.17
C GLN A 258 -2.29 0.91 -38.44
N LEU A 259 -1.78 -0.30 -38.32
CA LEU A 259 -2.27 -1.33 -37.40
C LEU A 259 -1.49 -1.22 -36.10
N SER A 260 -2.19 -1.19 -34.97
CA SER A 260 -1.59 -1.27 -33.63
C SER A 260 -2.07 -2.52 -32.90
N VAL A 261 -1.14 -3.16 -32.20
CA VAL A 261 -1.40 -4.24 -31.25
C VAL A 261 -0.70 -3.87 -29.94
N ASP A 262 -1.49 -3.64 -28.89
CA ASP A 262 -1.00 -3.35 -27.55
C ASP A 262 -1.27 -4.56 -26.65
N VAL A 263 -0.24 -5.07 -25.99
CA VAL A 263 -0.34 -6.15 -25.02
C VAL A 263 0.06 -5.62 -23.66
N LEU A 264 -0.92 -5.45 -22.79
CA LEU A 264 -0.72 -5.05 -21.40
C LEU A 264 -0.32 -6.27 -20.57
N ASN A 265 0.60 -6.10 -19.65
CA ASN A 265 1.16 -7.17 -18.82
C ASN A 265 1.63 -8.37 -19.67
N PHE A 266 2.44 -8.07 -20.70
CA PHE A 266 2.96 -9.04 -21.66
C PHE A 266 3.68 -10.22 -20.98
N THR A 267 4.38 -9.98 -19.88
CA THR A 267 5.06 -11.04 -19.12
C THR A 267 4.07 -12.05 -18.54
N ASN A 268 2.87 -11.62 -18.12
CA ASN A 268 1.81 -12.53 -17.65
C ASN A 268 1.25 -13.41 -18.78
N MET A 269 1.22 -12.90 -20.00
CA MET A 269 0.84 -13.70 -21.19
C MET A 269 1.82 -14.86 -21.42
N LEU A 270 3.13 -14.64 -21.14
CA LEU A 270 4.16 -15.67 -21.27
C LEU A 270 4.15 -16.65 -20.09
N ASN A 271 3.93 -16.16 -18.88
CA ASN A 271 3.85 -16.96 -17.67
C ASN A 271 2.87 -16.36 -16.67
N ARG A 272 1.80 -17.09 -16.38
CA ARG A 272 0.72 -16.68 -15.46
C ARG A 272 1.16 -16.25 -14.05
N ASN A 273 2.40 -16.58 -13.65
CA ASN A 273 2.95 -16.22 -12.34
C ASN A 273 3.72 -14.89 -12.37
N TRP A 274 3.91 -14.29 -13.54
CA TRP A 274 4.62 -13.01 -13.70
C TRP A 274 3.65 -11.84 -13.77
N GLY A 275 4.11 -10.65 -13.35
CA GLY A 275 3.30 -9.43 -13.39
C GLY A 275 2.06 -9.44 -12.51
N ASN A 276 2.00 -10.32 -11.50
CA ASN A 276 0.87 -10.44 -10.60
C ASN A 276 0.97 -9.43 -9.46
N ARG A 277 -0.14 -8.79 -9.14
CA ARG A 277 -0.27 -8.00 -7.91
C ARG A 277 -0.63 -8.89 -6.73
N ASN A 278 -0.22 -8.47 -5.55
CA ASN A 278 -0.54 -9.15 -4.30
C ASN A 278 -1.62 -8.40 -3.53
N ARG A 279 -2.38 -9.16 -2.73
CA ARG A 279 -3.28 -8.65 -1.69
C ARG A 279 -2.94 -9.27 -0.36
N LEU A 280 -3.36 -8.65 0.74
CA LEU A 280 -3.25 -9.22 2.07
C LEU A 280 -4.20 -10.41 2.21
N VAL A 281 -3.71 -11.52 2.76
CA VAL A 281 -4.52 -12.70 3.06
C VAL A 281 -5.54 -12.37 4.14
N TYR A 282 -5.09 -11.78 5.24
CA TYR A 282 -5.97 -11.17 6.22
C TYR A 282 -6.28 -9.73 5.78
N GLY A 283 -7.49 -9.47 5.32
CA GLY A 283 -7.89 -8.16 4.82
C GLY A 283 -7.50 -7.04 5.77
N ASN A 284 -6.89 -5.97 5.23
CA ASN A 284 -6.34 -4.84 5.98
C ASN A 284 -5.29 -5.23 7.05
N GLY A 285 -4.57 -6.35 6.89
CA GLY A 285 -3.56 -6.80 7.85
C GLY A 285 -4.11 -7.25 9.21
N ARG A 286 -5.40 -7.62 9.28
CA ARG A 286 -6.15 -7.91 10.52
C ARG A 286 -6.07 -9.38 10.90
N ILE A 287 -4.90 -9.86 11.31
CA ILE A 287 -4.71 -11.26 11.71
C ILE A 287 -5.37 -11.60 13.06
N LEU A 288 -5.41 -10.66 14.00
CA LEU A 288 -5.94 -10.89 15.35
C LEU A 288 -7.24 -10.12 15.58
N ARG A 289 -8.09 -10.72 16.40
CA ARG A 289 -9.24 -10.06 17.05
C ARG A 289 -9.09 -10.14 18.56
N TRP A 290 -9.43 -9.06 19.24
CA TRP A 290 -9.57 -9.06 20.69
C TRP A 290 -10.81 -9.88 21.10
N VAL A 291 -10.68 -10.69 22.16
CA VAL A 291 -11.74 -11.59 22.66
C VAL A 291 -12.17 -11.18 24.06
N SER A 292 -11.21 -10.95 24.94
CA SER A 292 -11.44 -10.64 26.36
C SER A 292 -10.19 -10.06 27.00
N ASN A 293 -10.26 -9.82 28.30
CA ASN A 293 -9.08 -9.54 29.13
C ASN A 293 -9.00 -10.61 30.23
N THR A 294 -7.78 -10.94 30.67
CA THR A 294 -7.59 -11.71 31.90
C THR A 294 -8.07 -10.90 33.12
N GLY A 295 -8.25 -11.56 34.26
CA GLY A 295 -8.55 -10.86 35.52
C GLY A 295 -7.49 -9.84 35.92
N ALA A 296 -6.24 -10.01 35.45
CA ALA A 296 -5.14 -9.06 35.65
C ALA A 296 -5.13 -7.93 34.60
N GLY A 297 -6.04 -7.92 33.64
CA GLY A 297 -6.15 -6.86 32.62
C GLY A 297 -5.28 -7.04 31.38
N VAL A 298 -4.70 -8.22 31.16
CA VAL A 298 -3.95 -8.55 29.92
C VAL A 298 -4.93 -8.84 28.80
N PRO A 299 -4.79 -8.19 27.61
CA PRO A 299 -5.68 -8.46 26.49
C PRO A 299 -5.47 -9.88 25.95
N GLN A 300 -6.58 -10.55 25.60
CA GLN A 300 -6.59 -11.89 25.02
C GLN A 300 -7.14 -11.85 23.61
N PHE A 301 -6.46 -12.55 22.69
CA PHE A 301 -6.78 -12.55 21.28
C PHE A 301 -7.11 -13.95 20.75
N ALA A 302 -7.70 -13.96 19.57
CA ALA A 302 -7.81 -15.15 18.72
C ALA A 302 -7.33 -14.78 17.30
N VAL A 303 -6.74 -15.75 16.61
CA VAL A 303 -6.38 -15.61 15.19
C VAL A 303 -7.65 -15.67 14.35
N ASN A 304 -7.82 -14.71 13.44
CA ASN A 304 -8.93 -14.68 12.50
C ASN A 304 -8.83 -15.84 11.49
N THR A 305 -9.94 -16.21 10.92
CA THR A 305 -10.00 -17.21 9.84
C THR A 305 -10.24 -16.54 8.49
N VAL A 306 -9.65 -17.11 7.45
CA VAL A 306 -9.89 -16.78 6.05
C VAL A 306 -10.37 -18.04 5.36
N SER A 307 -11.63 -18.05 4.90
CA SER A 307 -12.28 -19.25 4.33
C SER A 307 -12.17 -20.48 5.23
N GLY A 308 -12.37 -20.29 6.55
CA GLY A 308 -12.34 -21.37 7.55
C GLY A 308 -10.94 -21.85 7.94
N GLN A 309 -9.87 -21.27 7.37
CA GLN A 309 -8.48 -21.62 7.66
C GLN A 309 -7.75 -20.46 8.36
N LYS A 310 -6.59 -20.74 8.96
CA LYS A 310 -5.69 -19.75 9.58
C LYS A 310 -4.34 -19.73 8.84
N PRO A 311 -4.24 -19.10 7.65
CA PRO A 311 -3.03 -19.13 6.84
C PRO A 311 -1.85 -18.42 7.51
N ILE A 312 -0.65 -19.02 7.40
CA ILE A 312 0.61 -18.42 7.85
C ILE A 312 1.30 -17.78 6.64
N LYS A 313 0.69 -16.72 6.09
CA LYS A 313 1.28 -15.91 5.00
C LYS A 313 0.63 -14.54 4.97
N THR A 314 1.41 -13.54 4.65
CA THR A 314 0.93 -12.15 4.57
C THR A 314 0.22 -11.88 3.25
N PHE A 315 0.75 -12.42 2.15
CA PHE A 315 0.30 -12.07 0.80
C PHE A 315 -0.19 -13.28 0.02
N GLU A 316 -1.10 -13.01 -0.89
CA GLU A 316 -1.51 -13.92 -1.96
C GLU A 316 -1.74 -13.15 -3.25
N THR A 317 -1.73 -13.84 -4.39
CA THR A 317 -2.03 -13.23 -5.69
C THR A 317 -3.44 -12.67 -5.71
N SER A 318 -3.57 -11.41 -6.14
CA SER A 318 -4.86 -10.74 -6.30
C SER A 318 -5.53 -11.21 -7.60
N PRO A 319 -6.72 -11.84 -7.56
CA PRO A 319 -7.43 -12.32 -8.75
C PRO A 319 -8.21 -11.19 -9.42
N THR A 320 -7.51 -10.16 -9.88
CA THR A 320 -8.11 -8.98 -10.53
C THR A 320 -7.55 -8.80 -11.94
N VAL A 321 -8.23 -8.01 -12.76
CA VAL A 321 -7.76 -7.67 -14.11
C VAL A 321 -6.35 -7.06 -14.14
N SER A 322 -5.91 -6.44 -13.05
CA SER A 322 -4.55 -5.90 -12.93
C SER A 322 -3.47 -6.98 -12.73
N SER A 323 -3.85 -8.24 -12.51
CA SER A 323 -2.97 -9.41 -12.43
C SER A 323 -3.09 -10.32 -13.67
N THR A 324 -3.73 -9.85 -14.73
CA THR A 324 -3.89 -10.60 -15.97
C THR A 324 -3.41 -9.76 -17.15
N TRP A 325 -3.02 -10.42 -18.24
CA TRP A 325 -2.71 -9.73 -19.47
C TRP A 325 -3.99 -9.32 -20.22
N GLY A 326 -3.89 -8.27 -21.02
CA GLY A 326 -4.93 -7.81 -21.91
C GLY A 326 -4.35 -7.41 -23.26
N MET A 327 -5.15 -7.48 -24.31
CA MET A 327 -4.73 -7.07 -25.65
C MET A 327 -5.75 -6.13 -26.27
N GLN A 328 -5.24 -5.09 -26.93
CA GLN A 328 -6.03 -4.16 -27.73
C GLN A 328 -5.49 -4.12 -29.15
N VAL A 329 -6.38 -4.19 -30.13
CA VAL A 329 -6.07 -4.02 -31.56
C VAL A 329 -6.73 -2.74 -32.05
N GLY A 330 -5.99 -1.91 -32.77
CA GLY A 330 -6.46 -0.65 -33.31
C GLY A 330 -6.06 -0.48 -34.76
N LEU A 331 -6.89 0.21 -35.53
CA LEU A 331 -6.61 0.63 -36.89
C LEU A 331 -6.73 2.15 -36.97
N ARG A 332 -5.74 2.80 -37.59
CA ARG A 332 -5.67 4.26 -37.69
C ARG A 332 -5.26 4.65 -39.10
N TYR A 333 -5.93 5.63 -39.66
CA TYR A 333 -5.62 6.18 -40.99
C TYR A 333 -5.17 7.64 -40.87
N PHE A 334 -4.06 7.96 -41.50
CA PHE A 334 -3.49 9.31 -41.60
C PHE A 334 -3.45 9.74 -43.08
N PHE A 335 -3.79 11.00 -43.33
CA PHE A 335 -3.77 11.60 -44.66
C PHE A 335 -3.31 13.03 -44.63
#